data_c45949b30e7324f9c10f5ef02269a286
#
_entry.id   c45949b30e7324f9c10f5ef02269a286
#
_cell.length_a   1.000
_cell.length_b   1.000
_cell.length_c   1.000
_cell.angle_alpha   90.00
_cell.angle_beta   90.00
_cell.angle_gamma   90.00
#
_symmetry.space_group_name_H-M   'P 1'
#
loop_
_entity.id
_entity.type
_entity.pdbx_description
1 polymer ?
#
loop_
_entity_poly.entity_id
_entity_poly.type
_entity_poly.pdbx_seq_one_letter_code
_entity_poly.pdbx_strand_id
1 'polypeptide(L)'
;AIVLVPEIALSPQTVSRFESRFGDTVAVMHSRMTAGERFDQWEAVRLGKKRVVVGARSALFCPMATLGLIIIDEEHESTYKQESAPRYHARDVAAWMAQRTGAALVLGSATPSIETLCRCKVDDMWHRVVLPTRANGKPMPEVRILDMAKEFGRGSRSMFAKELQDN
;
A
#
# COMPACT_ATOMS: atom_id res chain seq x y z
N ALA A 1 2.51 -4.38 14.78
CA ALA A 1 1.86 -4.28 13.46
C ALA A 1 2.90 -4.07 12.37
N ILE A 2 2.63 -4.60 11.19
CA ILE A 2 3.42 -4.32 9.97
C ILE A 2 2.52 -3.57 9.00
N VAL A 3 3.00 -2.44 8.46
CA VAL A 3 2.30 -1.63 7.47
C VAL A 3 3.18 -1.55 6.23
N LEU A 4 2.76 -2.16 5.15
CA LEU A 4 3.41 -2.06 3.87
C LEU A 4 2.78 -0.93 3.06
N VAL A 5 3.62 -0.07 2.54
CA VAL A 5 3.24 1.00 1.61
C VAL A 5 4.10 0.89 0.35
N PRO A 6 3.60 1.27 -0.84
CA PRO A 6 4.43 1.36 -2.02
C PRO A 6 5.63 2.27 -1.75
N GLU A 7 6.80 1.93 -2.31
CA GLU A 7 8.03 2.68 -2.05
C GLU A 7 7.92 4.16 -2.43
N ILE A 8 7.17 4.46 -3.48
CA ILE A 8 6.85 5.83 -3.91
C ILE A 8 5.95 6.59 -2.91
N ALA A 9 5.13 5.87 -2.14
CA ALA A 9 4.23 6.43 -1.13
C ALA A 9 4.89 6.56 0.25
N LEU A 10 6.08 5.98 0.44
CA LEU A 10 6.84 6.07 1.69
C LEU A 10 7.57 7.44 1.78
N SER A 11 6.78 8.50 1.76
CA SER A 11 7.27 9.87 1.89
C SER A 11 7.58 10.24 3.35
N PRO A 12 8.42 11.27 3.59
CA PRO A 12 8.63 11.79 4.94
C PRO A 12 7.32 12.17 5.65
N GLN A 13 6.33 12.66 4.92
CA GLN A 13 5.00 12.99 5.45
C GLN A 13 4.25 11.75 5.94
N THR A 14 4.33 10.65 5.19
CA THR A 14 3.71 9.37 5.59
C THR A 14 4.37 8.86 6.87
N VAL A 15 5.69 8.84 6.92
CA VAL A 15 6.46 8.43 8.12
C VAL A 15 6.10 9.30 9.32
N SER A 16 6.13 10.63 9.17
CA SER A 16 5.80 11.58 10.24
C SER A 16 4.39 11.39 10.81
N ARG A 17 3.40 10.98 10.01
CA ARG A 17 2.05 10.65 10.48
C ARG A 17 2.05 9.44 11.42
N PHE A 18 2.86 8.42 11.13
CA PHE A 18 3.00 7.27 12.01
C PHE A 18 3.76 7.64 13.28
N GLU A 19 4.87 8.37 13.17
CA GLU A 19 5.67 8.81 14.30
C GLU A 19 4.90 9.74 15.24
N SER A 20 4.11 10.67 14.70
CA SER A 20 3.29 11.58 15.52
C SER A 20 2.21 10.84 16.31
N ARG A 21 1.74 9.68 15.82
CA ARG A 21 0.69 8.90 16.48
C ARG A 21 1.24 7.82 17.41
N PHE A 22 2.35 7.20 17.05
CA PHE A 22 2.90 6.03 17.77
C PHE A 22 4.25 6.31 18.42
N GLY A 23 4.82 7.51 18.23
CA GLY A 23 6.09 7.94 18.82
C GLY A 23 7.24 7.03 18.45
N ASP A 24 8.14 6.83 19.41
CA ASP A 24 9.35 6.03 19.25
C ASP A 24 9.11 4.53 19.02
N THR A 25 7.88 4.08 19.02
CA THR A 25 7.55 2.67 18.77
C THR A 25 7.51 2.30 17.29
N VAL A 26 7.69 3.27 16.39
CA VAL A 26 7.72 3.08 14.94
C VAL A 26 9.13 2.74 14.46
N ALA A 27 9.26 1.68 13.68
CA ALA A 27 10.42 1.39 12.85
C ALA A 27 10.09 1.68 11.39
N VAL A 28 11.01 2.30 10.66
CA VAL A 28 10.83 2.59 9.23
C VAL A 28 11.86 1.78 8.44
N MET A 29 11.39 1.11 7.36
CA MET A 29 12.21 0.23 6.54
C MET A 29 12.06 0.58 5.06
N HIS A 30 13.13 1.10 4.43
CA HIS A 30 13.11 1.45 3.00
C HIS A 30 14.46 1.15 2.31
N SER A 31 14.46 1.15 0.97
CA SER A 31 15.62 0.77 0.15
C SER A 31 16.81 1.71 0.31
N ARG A 32 16.60 3.00 0.63
CA ARG A 32 17.65 4.02 0.76
C ARG A 32 18.41 3.97 2.09
N MET A 33 18.02 3.11 3.02
CA MET A 33 18.72 2.91 4.27
C MET A 33 20.06 2.19 4.03
N THR A 34 21.09 2.63 4.75
CA THR A 34 22.35 1.90 4.86
C THR A 34 22.14 0.54 5.55
N ALA A 35 23.08 -0.36 5.39
CA ALA A 35 23.02 -1.66 6.06
C ALA A 35 22.99 -1.53 7.59
N GLY A 36 23.71 -0.55 8.16
CA GLY A 36 23.73 -0.27 9.60
C GLY A 36 22.37 0.23 10.09
N GLU A 37 21.81 1.27 9.47
CA GLU A 37 20.49 1.81 9.83
C GLU A 37 19.40 0.73 9.75
N ARG A 38 19.46 -0.11 8.72
CA ARG A 38 18.52 -1.21 8.56
C ARG A 38 18.66 -2.24 9.67
N PHE A 39 19.89 -2.58 10.03
CA PHE A 39 20.18 -3.49 11.14
C PHE A 39 19.67 -2.93 12.48
N ASP A 40 19.90 -1.65 12.75
CA ASP A 40 19.45 -1.01 14.00
C ASP A 40 17.93 -1.04 14.13
N GLN A 41 17.19 -0.72 13.05
CA GLN A 41 15.74 -0.83 13.06
C GLN A 41 15.27 -2.29 13.23
N TRP A 42 15.87 -3.22 12.52
CA TRP A 42 15.55 -4.63 12.59
C TRP A 42 15.78 -5.18 14.02
N GLU A 43 16.91 -4.83 14.63
CA GLU A 43 17.26 -5.24 16.00
C GLU A 43 16.32 -4.61 17.03
N ALA A 44 15.95 -3.34 16.86
CA ALA A 44 14.98 -2.67 17.73
C ALA A 44 13.59 -3.34 17.67
N VAL A 45 13.17 -3.82 16.49
CA VAL A 45 11.94 -4.62 16.32
C VAL A 45 12.09 -5.97 17.02
N ARG A 46 13.21 -6.68 16.81
CA ARG A 46 13.51 -7.99 17.43
C ARG A 46 13.48 -7.93 18.96
N LEU A 47 14.01 -6.84 19.53
CA LEU A 47 14.04 -6.59 20.97
C LEU A 47 12.69 -6.08 21.53
N GLY A 48 11.66 -5.91 20.69
CA GLY A 48 10.35 -5.40 21.09
C GLY A 48 10.30 -3.91 21.42
N LYS A 49 11.38 -3.16 21.19
CA LYS A 49 11.44 -1.70 21.37
C LYS A 49 10.57 -0.97 20.32
N LYS A 50 10.48 -1.53 19.11
CA LYS A 50 9.64 -1.04 18.03
C LYS A 50 8.49 -2.02 17.81
N ARG A 51 7.26 -1.52 17.78
CA ARG A 51 6.02 -2.32 17.72
C ARG A 51 5.19 -2.08 16.48
N VAL A 52 5.52 -1.03 15.72
CA VAL A 52 4.92 -0.70 14.43
C VAL A 52 6.04 -0.60 13.42
N VAL A 53 6.00 -1.43 12.38
CA VAL A 53 6.96 -1.39 11.28
C VAL A 53 6.25 -0.80 10.06
N VAL A 54 6.80 0.27 9.49
CA VAL A 54 6.29 0.89 8.27
C VAL A 54 7.36 0.79 7.20
N GLY A 55 7.02 0.30 6.03
CA GLY A 55 8.02 0.19 4.99
C GLY A 55 7.52 -0.41 3.69
N ALA A 56 8.45 -0.58 2.74
CA ALA A 56 8.21 -1.27 1.50
C ALA A 56 8.10 -2.79 1.72
N ARG A 57 7.94 -3.53 0.64
CA ARG A 57 7.78 -5.00 0.63
C ARG A 57 8.69 -5.76 1.61
N SER A 58 9.97 -5.38 1.72
CA SER A 58 10.95 -6.06 2.59
C SER A 58 10.66 -5.90 4.08
N ALA A 59 9.89 -4.91 4.49
CA ALA A 59 9.48 -4.71 5.87
C ALA A 59 8.63 -5.86 6.42
N LEU A 60 8.00 -6.64 5.53
CA LEU A 60 7.25 -7.83 5.91
C LEU A 60 8.07 -8.86 6.71
N PHE A 61 9.38 -8.89 6.50
CA PHE A 61 10.29 -9.85 7.13
C PHE A 61 10.93 -9.34 8.43
N CYS A 62 10.44 -8.24 8.98
CA CYS A 62 10.89 -7.77 10.28
C CYS A 62 10.47 -8.75 11.39
N PRO A 63 11.36 -9.07 12.35
CA PRO A 63 11.18 -10.10 13.35
C PRO A 63 10.28 -9.64 14.51
N MET A 64 8.99 -9.48 14.24
CA MET A 64 8.00 -9.11 15.25
C MET A 64 7.71 -10.29 16.16
N ALA A 65 8.01 -10.16 17.46
CA ALA A 65 7.74 -11.21 18.45
C ALA A 65 6.22 -11.48 18.61
N THR A 66 5.40 -10.43 18.52
CA THR A 66 3.94 -10.51 18.58
C THR A 66 3.33 -9.75 17.42
N LEU A 67 2.97 -10.48 16.37
CA LEU A 67 2.34 -9.91 15.19
C LEU A 67 0.82 -10.05 15.32
N GLY A 68 0.11 -8.92 15.45
CA GLY A 68 -1.36 -8.90 15.56
C GLY A 68 -2.05 -8.24 14.36
N LEU A 69 -1.31 -7.53 13.50
CA LEU A 69 -1.89 -6.83 12.36
C LEU A 69 -0.86 -6.67 11.24
N ILE A 70 -1.28 -6.99 10.02
CA ILE A 70 -0.56 -6.66 8.78
C ILE A 70 -1.48 -5.81 7.92
N ILE A 71 -0.99 -4.67 7.45
CA ILE A 71 -1.69 -3.80 6.50
C ILE A 71 -0.85 -3.72 5.23
N ILE A 72 -1.49 -3.88 4.07
CA ILE A 72 -0.88 -3.62 2.76
C ILE A 72 -1.70 -2.54 2.09
N ASP A 73 -1.15 -1.36 1.99
CA ASP A 73 -1.78 -0.24 1.28
C ASP A 73 -1.49 -0.34 -0.22
N GLU A 74 -2.45 0.07 -1.05
CA GLU A 74 -2.40 -0.07 -2.51
C GLU A 74 -1.99 -1.49 -2.94
N GLU A 75 -2.70 -2.51 -2.45
CA GLU A 75 -2.34 -3.93 -2.59
C GLU A 75 -2.19 -4.39 -4.05
N HIS A 76 -2.76 -3.64 -5.00
CA HIS A 76 -2.69 -3.90 -6.44
C HIS A 76 -1.34 -3.51 -7.06
N GLU A 77 -0.49 -2.77 -6.32
CA GLU A 77 0.80 -2.30 -6.84
C GLU A 77 1.76 -3.46 -7.18
N SER A 78 2.29 -3.43 -8.39
CA SER A 78 3.19 -4.46 -8.90
C SER A 78 4.50 -4.58 -8.10
N THR A 79 4.89 -3.51 -7.39
CA THR A 79 6.10 -3.48 -6.56
C THR A 79 6.07 -4.48 -5.40
N TYR A 80 4.89 -4.98 -5.05
CA TYR A 80 4.75 -6.05 -4.05
C TYR A 80 5.14 -7.44 -4.55
N LYS A 81 5.36 -7.60 -5.86
CA LYS A 81 5.91 -8.82 -6.44
C LYS A 81 7.43 -8.74 -6.51
N GLN A 82 8.11 -9.78 -6.00
CA GLN A 82 9.56 -9.96 -6.13
C GLN A 82 9.85 -10.66 -7.45
N GLU A 83 10.58 -9.99 -8.35
CA GLU A 83 10.93 -10.54 -9.66
C GLU A 83 12.17 -11.44 -9.63
N SER A 84 13.13 -11.14 -8.73
CA SER A 84 14.33 -11.96 -8.53
C SER A 84 14.10 -13.08 -7.53
N ALA A 85 14.93 -14.10 -7.56
CA ALA A 85 14.85 -15.21 -6.61
C ALA A 85 15.24 -14.77 -5.17
N PRO A 86 14.52 -15.22 -4.14
CA PRO A 86 13.29 -16.02 -4.20
C PRO A 86 12.09 -15.18 -4.66
N ARG A 87 11.35 -15.66 -5.66
CA ARG A 87 10.17 -14.99 -6.18
C ARG A 87 9.00 -15.18 -5.21
N TYR A 88 8.36 -14.09 -4.81
CA TYR A 88 7.16 -14.11 -3.97
C TYR A 88 6.31 -12.86 -4.22
N HIS A 89 5.05 -12.92 -3.81
CA HIS A 89 4.19 -11.76 -3.71
C HIS A 89 3.94 -11.44 -2.24
N ALA A 90 4.12 -10.16 -1.84
CA ALA A 90 3.99 -9.78 -0.42
C ALA A 90 2.61 -10.12 0.16
N ARG A 91 1.53 -9.97 -0.62
CA ARG A 91 0.17 -10.34 -0.22
C ARG A 91 0.06 -11.81 0.18
N ASP A 92 0.65 -12.72 -0.61
CA ASP A 92 0.56 -14.15 -0.34
C ASP A 92 1.37 -14.54 0.90
N VAL A 93 2.55 -13.96 1.08
CA VAL A 93 3.36 -14.14 2.28
C VAL A 93 2.65 -13.55 3.51
N ALA A 94 2.06 -12.35 3.38
CA ALA A 94 1.32 -11.73 4.47
C ALA A 94 0.09 -12.56 4.88
N ALA A 95 -0.65 -13.12 3.91
CA ALA A 95 -1.78 -14.01 4.18
C ALA A 95 -1.33 -15.29 4.93
N TRP A 96 -0.23 -15.89 4.49
CA TRP A 96 0.36 -17.04 5.17
C TRP A 96 0.82 -16.71 6.60
N MET A 97 1.49 -15.56 6.79
CA MET A 97 1.92 -15.09 8.11
C MET A 97 0.72 -14.83 9.03
N ALA A 98 -0.30 -14.13 8.54
CA ALA A 98 -1.52 -13.82 9.28
C ALA A 98 -2.20 -15.11 9.78
N GLN A 99 -2.34 -16.10 8.91
CA GLN A 99 -2.93 -17.39 9.25
C GLN A 99 -2.13 -18.12 10.35
N ARG A 100 -0.80 -18.07 10.29
CA ARG A 100 0.07 -18.76 11.27
C ARG A 100 0.18 -18.07 12.62
N THR A 101 0.05 -16.74 12.64
CA THR A 101 0.22 -15.93 13.86
C THR A 101 -1.09 -15.54 14.51
N GLY A 102 -2.22 -15.76 13.82
CA GLY A 102 -3.53 -15.24 14.24
C GLY A 102 -3.68 -13.72 14.06
N ALA A 103 -2.79 -13.10 13.29
CA ALA A 103 -2.85 -11.67 13.01
C ALA A 103 -3.99 -11.35 12.01
N ALA A 104 -4.58 -10.18 12.13
CA ALA A 104 -5.47 -9.66 11.11
C ALA A 104 -4.67 -9.19 9.88
N LEU A 105 -5.18 -9.45 8.68
CA LEU A 105 -4.66 -8.92 7.42
C LEU A 105 -5.65 -7.94 6.83
N VAL A 106 -5.19 -6.72 6.52
CA VAL A 106 -5.96 -5.68 5.87
C VAL A 106 -5.29 -5.31 4.55
N LEU A 107 -6.01 -5.45 3.45
CA LEU A 107 -5.59 -5.03 2.11
C LEU A 107 -6.38 -3.79 1.71
N GLY A 108 -5.69 -2.67 1.52
CA GLY A 108 -6.27 -1.40 1.08
C GLY A 108 -6.03 -1.15 -0.40
N SER A 109 -7.07 -0.77 -1.14
CA SER A 109 -6.94 -0.36 -2.54
C SER A 109 -8.19 0.37 -3.03
N ALA A 110 -8.00 1.36 -3.89
CA ALA A 110 -9.09 1.94 -4.68
C ALA A 110 -9.48 1.02 -5.86
N THR A 111 -8.52 0.24 -6.36
CA THR A 111 -8.65 -0.67 -7.51
C THR A 111 -8.11 -2.06 -7.15
N PRO A 112 -8.83 -2.83 -6.30
CA PRO A 112 -8.34 -4.12 -5.82
C PRO A 112 -7.98 -5.06 -6.98
N SER A 113 -6.93 -5.87 -6.77
CA SER A 113 -6.51 -6.88 -7.73
C SER A 113 -7.60 -7.95 -7.94
N ILE A 114 -7.63 -8.54 -9.13
CA ILE A 114 -8.60 -9.60 -9.47
C ILE A 114 -8.42 -10.80 -8.52
N GLU A 115 -7.19 -11.12 -8.16
CA GLU A 115 -6.87 -12.21 -7.24
C GLU A 115 -7.48 -11.97 -5.86
N THR A 116 -7.36 -10.76 -5.33
CA THR A 116 -7.97 -10.39 -4.03
C THR A 116 -9.50 -10.44 -4.10
N LEU A 117 -10.09 -9.87 -5.16
CA LEU A 117 -11.53 -9.92 -5.37
C LEU A 117 -12.05 -11.36 -5.53
N CYS A 118 -11.30 -12.23 -6.21
CA CYS A 118 -11.65 -13.63 -6.35
C CYS A 118 -11.61 -14.34 -4.98
N ARG A 119 -10.59 -14.12 -4.17
CA ARG A 119 -10.51 -14.69 -2.80
C ARG A 119 -11.73 -14.29 -1.96
N CYS A 120 -12.16 -13.03 -2.01
CA CYS A 120 -13.36 -12.60 -1.29
C CYS A 120 -14.67 -13.27 -1.77
N LYS A 121 -14.66 -13.97 -2.92
CA LYS A 121 -15.82 -14.70 -3.43
C LYS A 121 -15.80 -16.18 -3.09
N VAL A 122 -14.62 -16.77 -2.94
CA VAL A 122 -14.44 -18.22 -2.82
C VAL A 122 -13.99 -18.68 -1.45
N ASP A 123 -13.57 -17.76 -0.59
CA ASP A 123 -13.02 -18.05 0.74
C ASP A 123 -13.74 -17.19 1.79
N ASP A 124 -14.54 -17.81 2.63
CA ASP A 124 -15.33 -17.17 3.68
C ASP A 124 -14.50 -16.44 4.74
N MET A 125 -13.19 -16.67 4.80
CA MET A 125 -12.26 -15.93 5.67
C MET A 125 -11.91 -14.55 5.13
N TRP A 126 -12.24 -14.25 3.85
CA TRP A 126 -11.94 -12.98 3.19
C TRP A 126 -13.19 -12.13 3.04
N HIS A 127 -13.19 -10.98 3.66
CA HIS A 127 -14.33 -10.06 3.64
C HIS A 127 -13.99 -8.79 2.86
N ARG A 128 -14.89 -8.41 1.95
CA ARG A 128 -14.79 -7.13 1.24
C ARG A 128 -15.53 -6.05 2.00
N VAL A 129 -14.82 -4.98 2.39
CA VAL A 129 -15.39 -3.76 2.95
C VAL A 129 -15.27 -2.63 1.92
N VAL A 130 -16.35 -1.92 1.68
CA VAL A 130 -16.39 -0.78 0.73
C VAL A 130 -16.54 0.51 1.53
N LEU A 131 -15.69 1.49 1.23
CA LEU A 131 -15.76 2.85 1.76
C LEU A 131 -16.41 3.76 0.70
N PRO A 132 -17.74 3.97 0.71
CA PRO A 132 -18.45 4.62 -0.39
C PRO A 132 -18.29 6.14 -0.42
N THR A 133 -17.83 6.74 0.67
CA THR A 133 -17.72 8.20 0.82
C THR A 133 -16.29 8.61 1.11
N ARG A 134 -15.90 9.79 0.64
CA ARG A 134 -14.61 10.39 0.99
C ARG A 134 -14.57 10.76 2.47
N ALA A 135 -13.42 10.59 3.12
CA ALA A 135 -13.22 10.94 4.53
C ALA A 135 -13.52 12.42 4.84
N ASN A 136 -13.36 13.32 3.86
CA ASN A 136 -13.65 14.74 3.99
C ASN A 136 -15.09 15.14 3.63
N GLY A 137 -15.95 14.18 3.30
CA GLY A 137 -17.35 14.39 2.92
C GLY A 137 -17.58 15.12 1.59
N LYS A 138 -16.52 15.49 0.84
CA LYS A 138 -16.65 16.16 -0.44
C LYS A 138 -17.19 15.20 -1.50
N PRO A 139 -18.03 15.66 -2.44
CA PRO A 139 -18.51 14.85 -3.55
C PRO A 139 -17.36 14.38 -4.44
N MET A 140 -17.60 13.31 -5.18
CA MET A 140 -16.67 12.90 -6.24
C MET A 140 -16.61 13.97 -7.32
N PRO A 141 -15.46 14.18 -7.99
CA PRO A 141 -15.37 15.11 -9.11
C PRO A 141 -16.27 14.64 -10.25
N GLU A 142 -16.79 15.60 -11.01
CA GLU A 142 -17.46 15.28 -12.26
C GLU A 142 -16.42 14.73 -13.26
N VAL A 143 -16.71 13.58 -13.85
CA VAL A 143 -15.85 12.96 -14.87
C VAL A 143 -16.51 13.16 -16.23
N ARG A 144 -15.80 13.80 -17.16
CA ARG A 144 -16.23 13.97 -18.54
C ARG A 144 -15.28 13.21 -19.47
N ILE A 145 -15.86 12.39 -20.32
CA ILE A 145 -15.12 11.64 -21.34
C ILE A 145 -15.23 12.39 -22.66
N LEU A 146 -14.09 12.84 -23.17
CA LEU A 146 -14.01 13.57 -24.43
C LEU A 146 -13.44 12.64 -25.54
N ASP A 147 -14.13 12.65 -26.68
CA ASP A 147 -13.70 11.90 -27.87
C ASP A 147 -12.66 12.74 -28.65
N MET A 148 -11.40 12.43 -28.47
CA MET A 148 -10.29 13.14 -29.13
C MET A 148 -10.35 13.04 -30.65
N ALA A 149 -10.93 11.99 -31.25
CA ALA A 149 -11.08 11.88 -32.69
C ALA A 149 -12.02 13.00 -33.22
N LYS A 150 -13.06 13.31 -32.46
CA LYS A 150 -13.95 14.45 -32.79
C LYS A 150 -13.27 15.81 -32.63
N GLU A 151 -12.42 15.96 -31.61
CA GLU A 151 -11.62 17.18 -31.41
C GLU A 151 -10.64 17.38 -32.58
N PHE A 152 -9.94 16.34 -33.01
CA PHE A 152 -9.06 16.40 -34.18
C PHE A 152 -9.85 16.71 -35.49
N GLY A 153 -11.02 16.11 -35.65
CA GLY A 153 -11.91 16.39 -36.78
C GLY A 153 -12.40 17.84 -36.85
N ARG A 154 -12.41 18.55 -35.69
CA ARG A 154 -12.74 19.98 -35.59
C ARG A 154 -11.52 20.89 -35.74
N GLY A 155 -10.36 20.32 -36.10
CA GLY A 155 -9.13 21.08 -36.37
C GLY A 155 -8.21 21.26 -35.18
N SER A 156 -8.48 20.66 -34.03
CA SER A 156 -7.52 20.65 -32.92
C SER A 156 -6.31 19.80 -33.31
N ARG A 157 -5.09 20.32 -33.06
CA ARG A 157 -3.83 19.60 -33.23
C ARG A 157 -3.11 19.34 -31.91
N SER A 158 -3.75 19.67 -30.80
CA SER A 158 -3.22 19.47 -29.46
C SER A 158 -3.50 18.04 -28.96
N MET A 159 -2.58 17.49 -28.19
CA MET A 159 -2.81 16.24 -27.43
C MET A 159 -3.83 16.43 -26.31
N PHE A 160 -4.12 17.66 -25.92
CA PHE A 160 -5.08 18.00 -24.88
C PHE A 160 -6.36 18.52 -25.54
N ALA A 161 -7.50 18.09 -25.01
CA ALA A 161 -8.80 18.59 -25.43
C ALA A 161 -8.89 20.10 -25.15
N LYS A 162 -9.62 20.82 -26.00
CA LYS A 162 -9.80 22.26 -25.86
C LYS A 162 -10.40 22.65 -24.52
N GLU A 163 -11.37 21.87 -24.03
CA GLU A 163 -11.99 22.08 -22.71
C GLU A 163 -10.98 21.99 -21.55
N LEU A 164 -9.92 21.17 -21.68
CA LEU A 164 -8.85 21.10 -20.67
C LEU A 164 -7.87 22.28 -20.78
N GLN A 165 -7.72 22.87 -21.97
CA GLN A 165 -6.84 24.02 -22.17
C GLN A 165 -7.47 25.33 -21.70
N ASP A 166 -8.80 25.40 -21.75
CA ASP A 166 -9.58 26.58 -21.40
C ASP A 166 -9.89 26.69 -19.89
N ASN A 167 -9.55 25.65 -19.07
CA ASN A 167 -9.68 25.60 -17.62
C ASN A 167 -8.33 25.77 -16.91
#